data_ea4070b95edc55a799d645a053c4581b
#
_entry.id   ea4070b95edc55a799d645a053c4581b
#
_cell.length_a   1.000
_cell.length_b   1.000
_cell.length_c   1.000
_cell.angle_alpha   90.00
_cell.angle_beta   90.00
_cell.angle_gamma   90.00
#
_symmetry.space_group_name_H-M   'P 1'
#
loop_
_entity.id
_entity.type
_entity.pdbx_description
1 polymer ?
#
loop_
_entity_poly.entity_id
_entity_poly.type
_entity_poly.pdbx_seq_one_letter_code
_entity_poly.pdbx_strand_id
1 'polypeptide(L)'
;STDQSLYFPGVITRWEGIDCYNARPLIYAYGETNIAITGKGTIDGQGSNETWWPMCGAPRYGWKEGMVAQRNGGRERLLMYGETSTPIYKRVMTPEDGLRPQLINLYSCNTVLIEDVTLLNSPFWVIHPLFCESLTVRGVYVYNRGPNGDGCDPESCKNVLIENCTFDTGDDCIAIKSGRNQDGRKWGVPSENIIVRGCYMKKGHGGVVIGSEISGGYRNLYVENCKMDSPDLDRVIRIKTSTCRGGLIENVFVRNVTVGQCREAVLRINLQYENRENCNRGFTPTVRNVHLKNVTCEKSKLGVLIIGLDNDDHVYNISVEDSHFNNVAKDGNDIKGAKDVTFKNLYINGKLVK
;
A
#
# COMPACT_ATOMS: atom_id res chain seq x y z
N SER A 1 23.88 8.54 -1.56
CA SER A 1 24.70 8.49 -2.79
C SER A 1 23.87 7.90 -3.92
N THR A 2 24.12 8.33 -5.16
CA THR A 2 23.56 7.73 -6.39
C THR A 2 24.54 6.73 -7.02
N ASP A 3 25.70 6.56 -6.42
CA ASP A 3 26.64 5.50 -6.79
C ASP A 3 26.03 4.15 -6.40
N GLN A 4 25.50 3.47 -7.37
CA GLN A 4 24.80 2.20 -7.16
C GLN A 4 25.74 1.08 -6.69
N SER A 5 27.05 1.18 -6.98
CA SER A 5 28.03 0.19 -6.53
C SER A 5 28.07 0.03 -5.01
N LEU A 6 27.70 1.09 -4.27
CA LEU A 6 27.64 1.08 -2.81
C LEU A 6 26.47 0.23 -2.24
N TYR A 7 25.49 -0.10 -3.06
CA TYR A 7 24.29 -0.85 -2.67
C TYR A 7 24.33 -2.31 -3.14
N PHE A 8 25.41 -2.70 -3.80
CA PHE A 8 25.67 -4.08 -4.25
C PHE A 8 26.96 -4.62 -3.64
N PRO A 9 27.08 -5.96 -3.44
CA PRO A 9 26.09 -6.97 -3.82
C PRO A 9 24.76 -6.76 -3.11
N GLY A 10 23.67 -7.09 -3.82
CA GLY A 10 22.31 -6.96 -3.30
C GLY A 10 22.03 -7.85 -2.10
N VAL A 11 20.99 -7.53 -1.37
CA VAL A 11 20.48 -8.32 -0.26
C VAL A 11 19.18 -9.02 -0.64
N ILE A 12 18.85 -10.10 0.07
CA ILE A 12 17.52 -10.71 -0.06
C ILE A 12 16.45 -9.72 0.36
N THR A 13 15.47 -9.49 -0.49
CA THR A 13 14.36 -8.59 -0.24
C THR A 13 13.17 -9.01 -1.11
N ARG A 14 12.12 -8.21 -1.09
CA ARG A 14 11.00 -8.33 -2.01
C ARG A 14 10.78 -6.98 -2.70
N TRP A 15 10.64 -7.01 -4.01
CA TRP A 15 10.36 -5.82 -4.80
C TRP A 15 9.01 -5.97 -5.52
N GLU A 16 8.09 -5.03 -5.29
CA GLU A 16 6.70 -5.12 -5.75
C GLU A 16 6.05 -6.50 -5.52
N GLY A 17 6.28 -7.12 -4.36
CA GLY A 17 5.66 -8.39 -3.99
C GLY A 17 6.38 -9.65 -4.49
N ILE A 18 7.58 -9.55 -5.08
CA ILE A 18 8.34 -10.68 -5.61
C ILE A 18 9.72 -10.74 -4.96
N ASP A 19 10.06 -11.92 -4.42
CA ASP A 19 11.34 -12.15 -3.76
C ASP A 19 12.52 -12.09 -4.75
N CYS A 20 13.59 -11.39 -4.37
CA CYS A 20 14.81 -11.26 -5.17
C CYS A 20 16.00 -10.82 -4.33
N TYR A 21 17.18 -10.87 -4.91
CA TYR A 21 18.34 -10.11 -4.44
C TYR A 21 18.38 -8.79 -5.19
N ASN A 22 18.29 -7.67 -4.45
CA ASN A 22 18.28 -6.33 -5.03
C ASN A 22 19.15 -5.37 -4.25
N ALA A 23 19.36 -4.17 -4.77
CA ALA A 23 20.09 -3.08 -4.11
C ALA A 23 19.73 -2.98 -2.62
N ARG A 24 20.74 -2.90 -1.78
CA ARG A 24 20.57 -2.82 -0.32
C ARG A 24 19.81 -1.55 0.06
N PRO A 25 18.73 -1.64 0.84
CA PRO A 25 18.09 -0.48 1.46
C PRO A 25 19.05 0.31 2.34
N LEU A 26 18.77 1.59 2.58
CA LEU A 26 19.61 2.42 3.44
C LEU A 26 19.68 1.86 4.87
N ILE A 27 18.54 1.41 5.38
CA ILE A 27 18.46 0.66 6.64
C ILE A 27 17.87 -0.70 6.32
N TYR A 28 18.62 -1.72 6.66
CA TYR A 28 18.26 -3.12 6.41
C TYR A 28 18.52 -3.98 7.63
N ALA A 29 17.55 -4.83 7.98
CA ALA A 29 17.71 -5.87 8.99
C ALA A 29 17.08 -7.17 8.49
N TYR A 30 17.69 -8.30 8.86
CA TYR A 30 17.23 -9.64 8.47
C TYR A 30 17.28 -10.59 9.66
N GLY A 31 16.11 -11.13 10.04
CA GLY A 31 16.01 -12.13 11.11
C GLY A 31 16.28 -11.60 12.53
N GLU A 32 16.26 -10.29 12.72
CA GLU A 32 16.62 -9.66 13.99
C GLU A 32 15.41 -9.60 14.94
N THR A 33 15.71 -9.56 16.24
CA THR A 33 14.70 -9.46 17.29
C THR A 33 15.05 -8.30 18.22
N ASN A 34 14.02 -7.60 18.74
CA ASN A 34 14.17 -6.46 19.64
C ASN A 34 15.01 -5.32 19.04
N ILE A 35 14.67 -4.92 17.83
CA ILE A 35 15.33 -3.80 17.15
C ILE A 35 14.48 -2.54 17.15
N ALA A 36 15.15 -1.39 17.19
CA ALA A 36 14.45 -0.11 17.17
C ALA A 36 15.17 0.97 16.38
N ILE A 37 14.39 1.85 15.76
CA ILE A 37 14.82 3.12 15.20
C ILE A 37 14.04 4.19 15.95
N THR A 38 14.69 4.95 16.82
CA THR A 38 14.02 5.91 17.70
C THR A 38 14.71 7.26 17.74
N GLY A 39 13.98 8.28 18.20
CA GLY A 39 14.48 9.64 18.39
C GLY A 39 13.88 10.63 17.41
N LYS A 40 14.27 11.91 17.52
CA LYS A 40 13.71 13.02 16.74
C LYS A 40 14.57 13.41 15.54
N GLY A 41 15.46 12.52 15.11
CA GLY A 41 16.32 12.72 13.96
C GLY A 41 15.60 12.59 12.63
N THR A 42 16.29 13.03 11.57
CA THR A 42 15.82 12.92 10.18
C THR A 42 16.69 11.94 9.42
N ILE A 43 16.04 11.03 8.69
CA ILE A 43 16.67 10.12 7.75
C ILE A 43 16.19 10.53 6.36
N ASP A 44 17.10 11.04 5.53
CA ASP A 44 16.82 11.51 4.18
C ASP A 44 17.44 10.56 3.14
N GLY A 45 16.59 9.90 2.36
CA GLY A 45 16.99 9.02 1.27
C GLY A 45 17.52 9.75 0.04
N GLN A 46 17.41 11.09 0.02
CA GLN A 46 17.88 11.95 -1.07
C GLN A 46 17.33 11.60 -2.46
N GLY A 47 16.14 10.98 -2.48
CA GLY A 47 15.39 10.76 -3.71
C GLY A 47 14.93 12.08 -4.32
N SER A 48 15.21 12.27 -5.60
CA SER A 48 14.80 13.45 -6.36
C SER A 48 14.73 13.15 -7.86
N ASN A 49 14.31 14.11 -8.65
CA ASN A 49 14.31 14.01 -10.12
C ASN A 49 15.72 13.98 -10.74
N GLU A 50 16.76 14.26 -9.96
CA GLU A 50 18.16 14.24 -10.37
C GLU A 50 18.89 12.99 -9.88
N THR A 51 18.27 12.22 -8.97
CA THR A 51 18.94 11.10 -8.29
C THR A 51 18.26 9.75 -8.57
N TRP A 52 17.42 9.29 -7.68
CA TRP A 52 16.82 7.96 -7.75
C TRP A 52 15.53 7.88 -8.59
N TRP A 53 14.74 8.95 -8.59
CA TRP A 53 13.39 8.89 -9.17
C TRP A 53 13.35 8.70 -10.70
N PRO A 54 14.34 9.16 -11.50
CA PRO A 54 14.38 8.86 -12.93
C PRO A 54 14.31 7.36 -13.25
N MET A 55 14.84 6.50 -12.37
CA MET A 55 14.80 5.04 -12.56
C MET A 55 13.38 4.46 -12.60
N CYS A 56 12.33 5.21 -12.25
CA CYS A 56 10.96 4.78 -12.47
C CYS A 56 10.56 4.75 -13.96
N GLY A 57 11.35 5.38 -14.84
CA GLY A 57 11.10 5.45 -16.29
C GLY A 57 10.02 6.43 -16.69
N ALA A 58 9.70 7.43 -15.86
CA ALA A 58 8.69 8.45 -16.19
C ALA A 58 9.32 9.85 -16.33
N PRO A 59 9.10 10.57 -17.44
CA PRO A 59 9.69 11.90 -17.68
C PRO A 59 9.38 12.93 -16.60
N ARG A 60 8.19 12.87 -15.98
CA ARG A 60 7.79 13.76 -14.88
C ARG A 60 8.67 13.64 -13.63
N TYR A 61 9.44 12.57 -13.53
CA TYR A 61 10.40 12.31 -12.45
C TYR A 61 11.85 12.39 -12.93
N GLY A 62 12.11 13.10 -14.03
CA GLY A 62 13.46 13.36 -14.52
C GLY A 62 14.03 12.30 -15.46
N TRP A 63 13.31 11.22 -15.77
CA TRP A 63 13.79 10.21 -16.71
C TRP A 63 13.92 10.79 -18.14
N LYS A 64 15.01 10.48 -18.79
CA LYS A 64 15.27 10.80 -20.20
C LYS A 64 15.63 9.53 -20.97
N GLU A 65 15.41 9.55 -22.26
CA GLU A 65 15.79 8.43 -23.13
C GLU A 65 17.28 8.05 -22.95
N GLY A 66 17.56 6.76 -22.89
CA GLY A 66 18.90 6.22 -22.64
C GLY A 66 19.27 6.08 -21.16
N MET A 67 18.51 6.65 -20.23
CA MET A 67 18.74 6.42 -18.79
C MET A 67 18.25 5.02 -18.37
N VAL A 68 18.96 4.41 -17.43
CA VAL A 68 18.54 3.18 -16.74
C VAL A 68 17.19 3.39 -16.09
N ALA A 69 16.27 2.45 -16.28
CA ALA A 69 14.98 2.47 -15.62
C ALA A 69 14.40 1.07 -15.44
N GLN A 70 13.63 0.88 -14.39
CA GLN A 70 12.90 -0.36 -14.10
C GLN A 70 12.02 -0.84 -15.28
N ARG A 71 11.53 0.10 -16.12
CA ARG A 71 10.71 -0.18 -17.31
C ARG A 71 11.50 -0.65 -18.51
N ASN A 72 12.83 -0.64 -18.45
CA ASN A 72 13.71 -1.09 -19.55
C ASN A 72 14.03 -2.60 -19.43
N GLY A 73 13.13 -3.39 -18.87
CA GLY A 73 13.22 -4.84 -18.75
C GLY A 73 13.47 -5.40 -17.36
N GLY A 74 14.05 -4.63 -16.43
CA GLY A 74 14.33 -5.12 -15.06
C GLY A 74 13.08 -5.55 -14.29
N ARG A 75 12.04 -4.71 -14.30
CA ARG A 75 10.75 -5.05 -13.70
C ARG A 75 10.10 -6.25 -14.37
N GLU A 76 10.07 -6.29 -15.69
CA GLU A 76 9.45 -7.38 -16.46
C GLU A 76 10.18 -8.69 -16.21
N ARG A 77 11.51 -8.67 -16.15
CA ARG A 77 12.33 -9.83 -15.81
C ARG A 77 12.01 -10.36 -14.41
N LEU A 78 11.87 -9.48 -13.43
CA LEU A 78 11.51 -9.88 -12.07
C LEU A 78 10.09 -10.48 -12.02
N LEU A 79 9.12 -9.87 -12.70
CA LEU A 79 7.75 -10.41 -12.80
C LEU A 79 7.76 -11.82 -13.42
N MET A 80 8.53 -12.01 -14.50
CA MET A 80 8.70 -13.33 -15.13
C MET A 80 9.31 -14.36 -14.16
N TYR A 81 10.32 -13.98 -13.38
CA TYR A 81 10.89 -14.86 -12.36
C TYR A 81 9.87 -15.32 -11.33
N GLY A 82 8.97 -14.43 -10.90
CA GLY A 82 7.87 -14.76 -10.00
C GLY A 82 6.88 -15.74 -10.63
N GLU A 83 6.40 -15.46 -11.85
CA GLU A 83 5.43 -16.31 -12.54
C GLU A 83 5.98 -17.71 -12.91
N THR A 84 7.26 -17.80 -13.25
CA THR A 84 7.92 -19.06 -13.60
C THR A 84 8.46 -19.84 -12.39
N SER A 85 8.23 -19.33 -11.17
CA SER A 85 8.78 -19.90 -9.94
C SER A 85 10.31 -20.12 -10.00
N THR A 86 11.02 -19.26 -10.73
CA THR A 86 12.49 -19.30 -10.77
C THR A 86 13.04 -19.28 -9.34
N PRO A 87 13.99 -20.15 -8.95
CA PRO A 87 14.54 -20.16 -7.61
C PRO A 87 15.10 -18.79 -7.19
N ILE A 88 14.85 -18.36 -5.94
CA ILE A 88 15.18 -17.00 -5.45
C ILE A 88 16.67 -16.70 -5.62
N TYR A 89 17.58 -17.67 -5.38
CA TYR A 89 19.02 -17.47 -5.53
C TYR A 89 19.46 -17.16 -6.97
N LYS A 90 18.60 -17.37 -7.97
CA LYS A 90 18.81 -16.99 -9.38
C LYS A 90 18.22 -15.62 -9.72
N ARG A 91 17.44 -15.04 -8.84
CA ARG A 91 16.79 -13.74 -9.06
C ARG A 91 17.68 -12.60 -8.57
N VAL A 92 18.86 -12.50 -9.15
CA VAL A 92 19.84 -11.47 -8.80
C VAL A 92 19.60 -10.28 -9.74
N MET A 93 19.18 -9.18 -9.15
CA MET A 93 19.00 -7.91 -9.86
C MET A 93 20.32 -7.12 -9.79
N THR A 94 20.54 -6.28 -10.79
CA THR A 94 21.77 -5.49 -10.97
C THR A 94 21.44 -4.00 -11.11
N PRO A 95 22.44 -3.11 -11.08
CA PRO A 95 22.21 -1.67 -11.33
C PRO A 95 21.46 -1.39 -12.64
N GLU A 96 21.69 -2.18 -13.68
CA GLU A 96 21.10 -2.01 -15.00
C GLU A 96 19.59 -2.31 -15.02
N ASP A 97 19.08 -3.03 -14.02
CA ASP A 97 17.64 -3.30 -13.87
C ASP A 97 16.85 -2.08 -13.39
N GLY A 98 17.51 -1.10 -12.79
CA GLY A 98 16.89 0.13 -12.33
C GLY A 98 15.87 -0.05 -11.20
N LEU A 99 15.94 -1.16 -10.43
CA LEU A 99 15.03 -1.42 -9.32
C LEU A 99 15.52 -0.68 -8.07
N ARG A 100 14.86 0.41 -7.77
CA ARG A 100 15.20 1.29 -6.64
C ARG A 100 14.97 0.57 -5.30
N PRO A 101 15.90 0.70 -4.33
CA PRO A 101 15.72 0.11 -2.99
C PRO A 101 14.68 0.90 -2.18
N GLN A 102 14.11 0.27 -1.17
CA GLN A 102 13.35 0.91 -0.11
C GLN A 102 14.28 1.75 0.78
N LEU A 103 13.73 2.68 1.56
CA LEU A 103 14.53 3.42 2.55
C LEU A 103 14.85 2.52 3.76
N ILE A 104 13.82 1.92 4.34
CA ILE A 104 13.89 0.98 5.45
C ILE A 104 13.25 -0.33 5.02
N ASN A 105 14.00 -1.42 5.03
CA ASN A 105 13.47 -2.76 4.81
C ASN A 105 13.88 -3.70 5.95
N LEU A 106 12.88 -4.25 6.63
CA LEU A 106 13.05 -5.16 7.75
C LEU A 106 12.48 -6.51 7.35
N TYR A 107 13.32 -7.49 7.15
CA TYR A 107 12.94 -8.82 6.65
C TYR A 107 12.93 -9.83 7.80
N SER A 108 11.79 -10.48 8.06
CA SER A 108 11.62 -11.53 9.09
C SER A 108 12.09 -11.11 10.49
N CYS A 109 11.86 -9.84 10.84
CA CYS A 109 12.21 -9.32 12.17
C CYS A 109 11.04 -9.45 13.14
N ASN A 110 11.36 -9.57 14.42
CA ASN A 110 10.36 -9.67 15.47
C ASN A 110 10.60 -8.61 16.56
N THR A 111 9.51 -8.08 17.12
CA THR A 111 9.54 -7.03 18.15
C THR A 111 10.33 -5.81 17.68
N VAL A 112 9.69 -5.06 16.77
CA VAL A 112 10.29 -3.91 16.08
C VAL A 112 9.60 -2.62 16.51
N LEU A 113 10.37 -1.58 16.80
CA LEU A 113 9.89 -0.23 17.07
C LEU A 113 10.51 0.78 16.10
N ILE A 114 9.67 1.57 15.42
CA ILE A 114 10.09 2.78 14.69
C ILE A 114 9.33 3.95 15.30
N GLU A 115 10.05 4.89 15.94
CA GLU A 115 9.41 5.91 16.77
C GLU A 115 10.02 7.29 16.59
N ASP A 116 9.14 8.31 16.43
CA ASP A 116 9.40 9.75 16.45
C ASP A 116 10.35 10.29 15.37
N VAL A 117 10.86 9.45 14.49
CA VAL A 117 11.78 9.86 13.41
C VAL A 117 11.04 10.53 12.25
N THR A 118 11.77 11.39 11.54
CA THR A 118 11.35 11.98 10.26
C THR A 118 12.01 11.25 9.11
N LEU A 119 11.22 10.77 8.15
CA LEU A 119 11.68 10.02 6.98
C LEU A 119 11.36 10.80 5.71
N LEU A 120 12.40 11.11 4.93
CA LEU A 120 12.28 11.98 3.75
C LEU A 120 12.81 11.29 2.49
N ASN A 121 12.22 11.63 1.36
CA ASN A 121 12.78 11.45 0.01
C ASN A 121 13.35 10.05 -0.24
N SER A 122 12.58 9.02 0.03
CA SER A 122 12.98 7.64 -0.28
C SER A 122 13.17 7.43 -1.79
N PRO A 123 14.07 6.57 -2.22
CA PRO A 123 14.13 6.10 -3.60
C PRO A 123 12.85 5.43 -4.09
N PHE A 124 12.19 4.68 -3.21
CA PHE A 124 11.01 3.85 -3.47
C PHE A 124 10.09 3.86 -2.23
N TRP A 125 9.47 2.77 -1.82
CA TRP A 125 8.70 2.65 -0.57
C TRP A 125 9.54 3.08 0.64
N VAL A 126 8.92 3.75 1.61
CA VAL A 126 9.68 4.32 2.74
C VAL A 126 9.94 3.28 3.82
N ILE A 127 8.88 2.74 4.43
CA ILE A 127 8.97 1.72 5.48
C ILE A 127 8.38 0.42 4.92
N HIS A 128 9.21 -0.57 4.68
CA HIS A 128 8.81 -1.87 4.15
C HIS A 128 9.21 -3.00 5.11
N PRO A 129 8.41 -3.28 6.14
CA PRO A 129 8.54 -4.50 6.92
C PRO A 129 7.97 -5.68 6.12
N LEU A 130 8.73 -6.76 6.06
CA LEU A 130 8.43 -7.96 5.29
C LEU A 130 8.55 -9.18 6.19
N PHE A 131 7.48 -9.97 6.32
CA PHE A 131 7.41 -11.12 7.23
C PHE A 131 7.75 -10.78 8.69
N CYS A 132 7.45 -9.55 9.12
CA CYS A 132 7.70 -9.12 10.50
C CYS A 132 6.51 -9.45 11.42
N GLU A 133 6.82 -9.69 12.69
CA GLU A 133 5.82 -9.87 13.74
C GLU A 133 6.06 -8.89 14.89
N SER A 134 4.96 -8.38 15.51
CA SER A 134 5.02 -7.44 16.62
C SER A 134 5.76 -6.15 16.29
N LEU A 135 5.26 -5.46 15.25
CA LEU A 135 5.81 -4.18 14.77
C LEU A 135 5.00 -3.00 15.31
N THR A 136 5.69 -1.99 15.82
CA THR A 136 5.10 -0.68 16.16
C THR A 136 5.78 0.42 15.34
N VAL A 137 4.99 1.22 14.64
CA VAL A 137 5.40 2.48 13.98
C VAL A 137 4.60 3.61 14.64
N ARG A 138 5.28 4.50 15.37
CA ARG A 138 4.63 5.51 16.21
C ARG A 138 5.26 6.89 16.05
N GLY A 139 4.43 7.93 15.93
CA GLY A 139 4.89 9.32 15.92
C GLY A 139 5.79 9.68 14.73
N VAL A 140 5.83 8.84 13.70
CA VAL A 140 6.71 9.03 12.54
C VAL A 140 6.11 10.04 11.57
N TYR A 141 6.94 10.95 11.06
CA TYR A 141 6.59 11.83 9.95
C TYR A 141 7.23 11.33 8.66
N VAL A 142 6.41 11.01 7.66
CA VAL A 142 6.86 10.57 6.34
C VAL A 142 6.54 11.65 5.30
N TYR A 143 7.57 12.13 4.59
CA TYR A 143 7.43 12.97 3.41
C TYR A 143 8.17 12.35 2.23
N ASN A 144 7.44 11.77 1.28
CA ASN A 144 8.01 11.14 0.10
C ASN A 144 7.10 11.28 -1.11
N ARG A 145 7.23 12.35 -1.87
CA ARG A 145 6.39 12.63 -3.06
C ARG A 145 6.92 12.03 -4.36
N GLY A 146 7.91 11.16 -4.27
CA GLY A 146 8.49 10.44 -5.40
C GLY A 146 7.58 9.34 -5.98
N PRO A 147 7.98 8.74 -7.10
CA PRO A 147 7.25 7.64 -7.73
C PRO A 147 7.33 6.38 -6.87
N ASN A 148 6.21 5.66 -6.71
CA ASN A 148 6.07 4.55 -5.76
C ASN A 148 6.52 4.98 -4.35
N GLY A 149 6.12 6.18 -3.96
CA GLY A 149 6.54 6.82 -2.73
C GLY A 149 5.63 6.46 -1.56
N ASP A 150 5.22 5.20 -1.45
CA ASP A 150 4.37 4.67 -0.38
C ASP A 150 5.03 4.88 0.99
N GLY A 151 4.24 5.26 1.99
CA GLY A 151 4.77 5.64 3.31
C GLY A 151 5.11 4.46 4.18
N CYS A 152 4.22 3.49 4.31
CA CYS A 152 4.44 2.28 5.10
C CYS A 152 3.73 1.08 4.47
N ASP A 153 4.49 0.06 4.13
CA ASP A 153 4.04 -1.12 3.40
C ASP A 153 4.27 -2.42 4.19
N PRO A 154 3.47 -2.70 5.23
CA PRO A 154 3.56 -3.99 5.91
C PRO A 154 3.20 -5.11 4.94
N GLU A 155 4.14 -6.00 4.65
CA GLU A 155 3.95 -7.10 3.71
C GLU A 155 4.11 -8.45 4.40
N SER A 156 3.05 -9.28 4.38
CA SER A 156 3.00 -10.56 5.09
C SER A 156 3.38 -10.43 6.58
N CYS A 157 2.96 -9.32 7.20
CA CYS A 157 3.27 -8.97 8.59
C CYS A 157 2.10 -9.30 9.52
N LYS A 158 2.41 -9.54 10.79
CA LYS A 158 1.43 -9.89 11.82
C LYS A 158 1.60 -9.03 13.06
N ASN A 159 0.47 -8.66 13.69
CA ASN A 159 0.43 -7.86 14.91
C ASN A 159 1.17 -6.52 14.73
N VAL A 160 0.64 -5.66 13.86
CA VAL A 160 1.24 -4.37 13.52
C VAL A 160 0.41 -3.23 14.09
N LEU A 161 1.06 -2.30 14.76
CA LEU A 161 0.48 -1.05 15.21
C LEU A 161 1.13 0.13 14.49
N ILE A 162 0.34 0.93 13.77
CA ILE A 162 0.75 2.20 13.17
C ILE A 162 -0.06 3.30 13.84
N GLU A 163 0.58 4.14 14.66
CA GLU A 163 -0.15 5.12 15.44
C GLU A 163 0.48 6.50 15.48
N ASN A 164 -0.36 7.52 15.48
CA ASN A 164 0.05 8.93 15.62
C ASN A 164 1.09 9.37 14.57
N CYS A 165 1.08 8.76 13.40
CA CYS A 165 1.98 9.07 12.29
C CYS A 165 1.36 10.09 11.33
N THR A 166 2.20 10.80 10.62
CA THR A 166 1.78 11.70 9.53
C THR A 166 2.39 11.25 8.21
N PHE A 167 1.57 11.10 7.18
CA PHE A 167 1.98 10.67 5.84
C PHE A 167 1.66 11.74 4.80
N ASP A 168 2.67 12.15 4.03
CA ASP A 168 2.57 13.03 2.87
C ASP A 168 3.34 12.39 1.71
N THR A 169 2.64 11.63 0.87
CA THR A 169 3.24 10.65 -0.04
C THR A 169 2.90 10.89 -1.50
N GLY A 170 3.72 10.36 -2.38
CA GLY A 170 3.50 10.39 -3.83
C GLY A 170 2.68 9.21 -4.35
N ASP A 171 2.55 8.15 -3.55
CA ASP A 171 1.69 7.00 -3.79
C ASP A 171 0.85 6.72 -2.53
N ASP A 172 0.56 5.50 -2.13
CA ASP A 172 -0.29 5.21 -0.99
C ASP A 172 0.36 5.63 0.35
N CYS A 173 -0.42 6.15 1.31
CA CYS A 173 0.13 6.52 2.63
C CYS A 173 0.51 5.26 3.44
N ILE A 174 -0.40 4.31 3.54
CA ILE A 174 -0.18 2.98 4.11
C ILE A 174 -0.70 1.97 3.11
N ALA A 175 0.13 1.02 2.66
CA ALA A 175 -0.27 0.00 1.71
C ALA A 175 0.07 -1.42 2.20
N ILE A 176 -0.92 -2.10 2.72
CA ILE A 176 -0.79 -3.45 3.27
C ILE A 176 -0.71 -4.45 2.12
N LYS A 177 0.29 -5.34 2.17
CA LYS A 177 0.63 -6.28 1.10
C LYS A 177 0.85 -7.69 1.64
N SER A 178 0.84 -8.69 0.75
CA SER A 178 1.16 -10.10 1.08
C SER A 178 1.65 -10.89 -0.15
N GLY A 179 2.49 -10.25 -0.95
CA GLY A 179 3.11 -10.84 -2.13
C GLY A 179 2.27 -10.78 -3.40
N ARG A 180 2.95 -10.97 -4.51
CA ARG A 180 2.37 -10.82 -5.85
C ARG A 180 2.26 -12.17 -6.54
N ASN A 181 1.07 -12.44 -7.13
CA ASN A 181 0.80 -13.55 -8.04
C ASN A 181 1.32 -14.89 -7.53
N GLN A 182 2.06 -15.63 -8.36
CA GLN A 182 2.58 -16.95 -8.02
C GLN A 182 3.47 -16.94 -6.77
N ASP A 183 4.34 -15.94 -6.62
CA ASP A 183 5.20 -15.82 -5.43
C ASP A 183 4.38 -15.63 -4.15
N GLY A 184 3.43 -14.69 -4.16
CA GLY A 184 2.57 -14.44 -3.00
C GLY A 184 1.74 -15.67 -2.63
N ARG A 185 1.17 -16.38 -3.63
CA ARG A 185 0.40 -17.61 -3.40
C ARG A 185 1.27 -18.75 -2.89
N LYS A 186 2.51 -18.88 -3.40
CA LYS A 186 3.46 -19.91 -2.96
C LYS A 186 3.81 -19.78 -1.47
N TRP A 187 4.06 -18.56 -1.02
CA TRP A 187 4.28 -18.29 0.40
C TRP A 187 3.00 -18.49 1.21
N GLY A 188 1.86 -18.02 0.70
CA GLY A 188 0.56 -18.16 1.36
C GLY A 188 0.48 -17.48 2.73
N VAL A 189 1.36 -16.50 3.00
CA VAL A 189 1.42 -15.79 4.29
C VAL A 189 0.65 -14.49 4.18
N PRO A 190 -0.51 -14.36 4.83
CA PRO A 190 -1.28 -13.13 4.84
C PRO A 190 -0.60 -12.05 5.68
N SER A 191 -0.99 -10.79 5.46
CA SER A 191 -0.87 -9.78 6.50
C SER A 191 -2.09 -9.84 7.42
N GLU A 192 -1.89 -9.74 8.75
CA GLU A 192 -2.99 -9.90 9.69
C GLU A 192 -2.82 -9.10 11.00
N ASN A 193 -3.95 -8.76 11.61
CA ASN A 193 -4.00 -8.06 12.89
C ASN A 193 -3.26 -6.71 12.84
N ILE A 194 -3.71 -5.81 11.98
CA ILE A 194 -3.11 -4.49 11.80
C ILE A 194 -4.04 -3.42 12.37
N ILE A 195 -3.51 -2.54 13.20
CA ILE A 195 -4.20 -1.38 13.75
C ILE A 195 -3.55 -0.11 13.21
N VAL A 196 -4.34 0.77 12.63
CA VAL A 196 -3.96 2.12 12.23
C VAL A 196 -4.79 3.11 13.03
N ARG A 197 -4.16 3.89 13.92
CA ARG A 197 -4.92 4.82 14.77
C ARG A 197 -4.24 6.18 14.96
N GLY A 198 -5.06 7.22 15.09
CA GLY A 198 -4.56 8.56 15.37
C GLY A 198 -3.66 9.14 14.27
N CYS A 199 -3.65 8.56 13.09
CA CYS A 199 -2.79 8.98 11.98
C CYS A 199 -3.40 10.10 11.16
N TYR A 200 -2.54 10.91 10.54
CA TYR A 200 -2.92 11.95 9.59
C TYR A 200 -2.37 11.66 8.20
N MET A 201 -3.25 11.42 7.23
CA MET A 201 -2.91 11.23 5.82
C MET A 201 -3.18 12.53 5.06
N LYS A 202 -2.11 13.18 4.57
CA LYS A 202 -2.16 14.49 3.91
C LYS A 202 -2.28 14.40 2.40
N LYS A 203 -1.54 13.47 1.78
CA LYS A 203 -1.51 13.28 0.34
C LYS A 203 -1.18 11.82 0.02
N GLY A 204 -1.72 11.29 -1.07
CA GLY A 204 -1.43 9.94 -1.55
C GLY A 204 -2.51 9.39 -2.47
N HIS A 205 -2.24 8.25 -3.10
CA HIS A 205 -3.24 7.54 -3.89
C HIS A 205 -4.30 6.83 -3.03
N GLY A 206 -4.02 6.65 -1.74
CA GLY A 206 -4.95 6.15 -0.74
C GLY A 206 -4.44 6.40 0.67
N GLY A 207 -5.34 6.64 1.62
CA GLY A 207 -4.99 6.82 3.04
C GLY A 207 -4.58 5.49 3.67
N VAL A 208 -5.51 4.54 3.73
CA VAL A 208 -5.20 3.15 4.11
C VAL A 208 -5.62 2.23 2.97
N VAL A 209 -4.65 1.48 2.46
CA VAL A 209 -4.81 0.67 1.25
C VAL A 209 -4.48 -0.80 1.55
N ILE A 210 -5.24 -1.70 0.96
CA ILE A 210 -4.95 -3.14 0.90
C ILE A 210 -4.68 -3.48 -0.55
N GLY A 211 -3.48 -3.97 -0.83
CA GLY A 211 -3.03 -4.34 -2.19
C GLY A 211 -2.15 -3.29 -2.89
N SER A 212 -1.88 -3.51 -4.20
CA SER A 212 -2.39 -4.60 -5.04
C SER A 212 -1.70 -5.94 -4.82
N GLU A 213 -0.50 -5.99 -4.30
CA GLU A 213 0.29 -7.20 -4.01
C GLU A 213 -0.29 -7.91 -2.78
N ILE A 214 -1.40 -8.65 -2.95
CA ILE A 214 -2.18 -9.21 -1.85
C ILE A 214 -2.52 -10.71 -2.05
N SER A 215 -1.68 -11.42 -2.79
CA SER A 215 -1.93 -12.81 -3.16
C SER A 215 -1.92 -13.79 -1.98
N GLY A 216 -1.21 -13.45 -0.89
CA GLY A 216 -1.24 -14.22 0.36
C GLY A 216 -2.48 -13.98 1.21
N GLY A 217 -3.33 -13.01 0.81
CA GLY A 217 -4.52 -12.64 1.56
C GLY A 217 -4.28 -11.61 2.66
N TYR A 218 -5.37 -11.18 3.28
CA TYR A 218 -5.37 -10.22 4.39
C TYR A 218 -6.55 -10.45 5.33
N ARG A 219 -6.34 -10.23 6.64
CA ARG A 219 -7.43 -10.27 7.64
C ARG A 219 -7.18 -9.38 8.85
N ASN A 220 -8.27 -8.86 9.40
CA ASN A 220 -8.32 -8.10 10.66
C ASN A 220 -7.57 -6.76 10.60
N LEU A 221 -8.10 -5.79 9.81
CA LEU A 221 -7.70 -4.39 9.82
C LEU A 221 -8.63 -3.56 10.71
N TYR A 222 -8.03 -2.74 11.55
CA TYR A 222 -8.72 -1.73 12.33
C TYR A 222 -8.14 -0.36 12.04
N VAL A 223 -8.96 0.54 11.47
CA VAL A 223 -8.59 1.95 11.23
C VAL A 223 -9.45 2.82 12.13
N GLU A 224 -8.84 3.58 13.02
CA GLU A 224 -9.61 4.35 13.98
C GLU A 224 -9.00 5.71 14.34
N ASN A 225 -9.88 6.68 14.58
CA ASN A 225 -9.48 8.02 15.05
C ASN A 225 -8.46 8.71 14.14
N CYS A 226 -8.56 8.50 12.83
CA CYS A 226 -7.66 9.07 11.83
C CYS A 226 -8.23 10.32 11.21
N LYS A 227 -7.33 11.21 10.76
CA LYS A 227 -7.66 12.38 9.97
C LYS A 227 -7.09 12.22 8.56
N MET A 228 -7.89 12.58 7.54
CA MET A 228 -7.46 12.58 6.14
C MET A 228 -7.99 13.83 5.47
N ASP A 229 -7.11 14.65 4.90
CA ASP A 229 -7.55 15.93 4.35
C ASP A 229 -6.56 16.47 3.31
N SER A 230 -6.88 16.28 2.04
CA SER A 230 -6.14 16.92 0.95
C SER A 230 -6.89 16.77 -0.38
N PRO A 231 -6.85 17.78 -1.26
CA PRO A 231 -7.30 17.64 -2.65
C PRO A 231 -6.43 16.63 -3.44
N ASP A 232 -5.26 16.32 -2.93
CA ASP A 232 -4.30 15.38 -3.52
C ASP A 232 -4.32 13.99 -2.85
N LEU A 233 -5.27 13.73 -1.97
CA LEU A 233 -5.58 12.39 -1.48
C LEU A 233 -6.68 11.79 -2.36
N ASP A 234 -6.39 10.71 -3.07
CA ASP A 234 -7.37 10.16 -4.01
C ASP A 234 -8.51 9.42 -3.31
N ARG A 235 -8.19 8.54 -2.36
CA ARG A 235 -9.15 7.66 -1.66
C ARG A 235 -8.83 7.57 -0.19
N VAL A 236 -9.84 7.41 0.63
CA VAL A 236 -9.66 7.28 2.08
C VAL A 236 -9.30 5.84 2.44
N ILE A 237 -10.19 4.90 2.13
CA ILE A 237 -9.97 3.45 2.26
C ILE A 237 -10.01 2.84 0.87
N ARG A 238 -8.97 2.10 0.53
CA ARG A 238 -8.83 1.52 -0.80
C ARG A 238 -8.46 0.04 -0.74
N ILE A 239 -9.26 -0.81 -1.38
CA ILE A 239 -8.93 -2.22 -1.61
C ILE A 239 -8.75 -2.41 -3.11
N LYS A 240 -7.58 -2.89 -3.52
CA LYS A 240 -7.23 -3.09 -4.93
C LYS A 240 -6.59 -4.45 -5.15
N THR A 241 -7.19 -5.26 -5.99
CA THR A 241 -6.72 -6.59 -6.36
C THR A 241 -7.21 -6.96 -7.76
N SER A 242 -6.87 -8.14 -8.25
CA SER A 242 -7.30 -8.65 -9.54
C SER A 242 -7.24 -10.17 -9.60
N THR A 243 -7.72 -10.73 -10.70
CA THR A 243 -7.66 -12.18 -10.95
C THR A 243 -6.24 -12.73 -11.14
N CYS A 244 -5.22 -11.86 -11.29
CA CYS A 244 -3.81 -12.26 -11.23
C CYS A 244 -3.39 -12.58 -9.78
N ARG A 245 -3.97 -11.89 -8.80
CA ARG A 245 -3.61 -11.99 -7.38
C ARG A 245 -4.33 -13.14 -6.69
N GLY A 246 -5.66 -13.23 -6.85
CA GLY A 246 -6.49 -14.03 -5.97
C GLY A 246 -6.49 -13.48 -4.54
N GLY A 247 -6.56 -14.37 -3.57
CA GLY A 247 -6.48 -14.05 -2.14
C GLY A 247 -7.83 -13.67 -1.52
N LEU A 248 -7.92 -13.88 -0.20
CA LEU A 248 -9.06 -13.47 0.62
C LEU A 248 -8.69 -12.22 1.42
N ILE A 249 -9.50 -11.18 1.31
CA ILE A 249 -9.40 -9.95 2.09
C ILE A 249 -10.65 -9.86 2.96
N GLU A 250 -10.48 -9.87 4.28
CA GLU A 250 -11.63 -9.91 5.19
C GLU A 250 -11.42 -9.15 6.51
N ASN A 251 -12.54 -8.79 7.12
CA ASN A 251 -12.59 -8.17 8.45
C ASN A 251 -11.86 -6.83 8.47
N VAL A 252 -12.36 -5.86 7.74
CA VAL A 252 -11.88 -4.47 7.68
C VAL A 252 -12.85 -3.58 8.45
N PHE A 253 -12.40 -3.01 9.55
CA PHE A 253 -13.21 -2.16 10.42
C PHE A 253 -12.62 -0.75 10.48
N VAL A 254 -13.43 0.23 10.08
CA VAL A 254 -13.05 1.64 10.03
C VAL A 254 -14.00 2.42 10.92
N ARG A 255 -13.48 3.18 11.88
CA ARG A 255 -14.34 3.98 12.76
C ARG A 255 -13.73 5.32 13.14
N ASN A 256 -14.60 6.30 13.36
CA ASN A 256 -14.19 7.63 13.85
C ASN A 256 -13.12 8.26 12.93
N VAL A 257 -13.37 8.30 11.63
CA VAL A 257 -12.45 8.90 10.65
C VAL A 257 -13.04 10.22 10.15
N THR A 258 -12.26 11.28 10.28
CA THR A 258 -12.63 12.60 9.78
C THR A 258 -11.90 12.91 8.48
N VAL A 259 -12.66 13.13 7.42
CA VAL A 259 -12.13 13.46 6.09
C VAL A 259 -12.54 14.89 5.74
N GLY A 260 -11.57 15.79 5.58
CA GLY A 260 -11.84 17.11 5.02
C GLY A 260 -12.19 16.99 3.55
N GLN A 261 -11.30 16.39 2.76
CA GLN A 261 -11.58 16.08 1.36
C GLN A 261 -10.74 14.93 0.83
N CYS A 262 -11.29 14.25 -0.19
CA CYS A 262 -10.56 13.33 -1.04
C CYS A 262 -11.06 13.47 -2.50
N ARG A 263 -10.21 13.09 -3.45
CA ARG A 263 -10.47 13.36 -4.88
C ARG A 263 -11.49 12.40 -5.50
N GLU A 264 -11.51 11.13 -5.07
CA GLU A 264 -12.38 10.12 -5.70
C GLU A 264 -13.44 9.58 -4.76
N ALA A 265 -13.09 8.78 -3.76
CA ALA A 265 -14.08 8.07 -2.94
C ALA A 265 -13.62 7.88 -1.50
N VAL A 266 -14.58 7.84 -0.57
CA VAL A 266 -14.32 7.49 0.83
C VAL A 266 -13.99 6.00 0.95
N LEU A 267 -14.77 5.13 0.34
CA LEU A 267 -14.44 3.70 0.21
C LEU A 267 -14.32 3.33 -1.26
N ARG A 268 -13.20 2.73 -1.66
CA ARG A 268 -13.06 2.11 -2.97
C ARG A 268 -12.63 0.66 -2.86
N ILE A 269 -13.41 -0.24 -3.45
CA ILE A 269 -13.07 -1.66 -3.64
C ILE A 269 -12.97 -1.91 -5.15
N ASN A 270 -11.84 -2.46 -5.63
CA ASN A 270 -11.64 -2.74 -7.05
C ASN A 270 -10.96 -4.11 -7.24
N LEU A 271 -11.72 -5.07 -7.77
CA LEU A 271 -11.24 -6.42 -8.12
C LEU A 271 -10.76 -6.53 -9.57
N GLN A 272 -10.83 -5.44 -10.34
CA GLN A 272 -10.38 -5.36 -11.73
C GLN A 272 -9.18 -4.41 -11.87
N TYR A 273 -8.31 -4.37 -10.84
CA TYR A 273 -7.16 -3.48 -10.84
C TYR A 273 -6.08 -3.97 -11.80
N GLU A 274 -5.67 -3.11 -12.72
CA GLU A 274 -4.71 -3.43 -13.78
C GLU A 274 -3.35 -2.77 -13.56
N ASN A 275 -2.30 -3.58 -13.57
CA ASN A 275 -0.89 -3.17 -13.50
C ASN A 275 -0.11 -3.43 -14.79
N ARG A 276 -0.79 -3.73 -15.89
CA ARG A 276 -0.18 -4.03 -17.20
C ARG A 276 0.89 -5.11 -17.09
N GLU A 277 0.56 -6.21 -16.45
CA GLU A 277 1.45 -7.34 -16.27
C GLU A 277 0.94 -8.57 -17.02
N ASN A 278 1.86 -9.38 -17.52
CA ASN A 278 1.55 -10.70 -18.04
C ASN A 278 1.47 -11.68 -16.87
N CYS A 279 0.28 -12.20 -16.59
CA CYS A 279 0.02 -13.05 -15.44
C CYS A 279 -1.06 -14.09 -15.74
N ASN A 280 -1.07 -15.17 -14.98
CA ASN A 280 -2.19 -16.09 -14.97
C ASN A 280 -3.37 -15.48 -14.22
N ARG A 281 -4.53 -15.35 -14.88
CA ARG A 281 -5.77 -14.74 -14.35
C ARG A 281 -6.78 -15.74 -13.81
N GLY A 282 -6.36 -16.97 -13.54
CA GLY A 282 -7.22 -18.03 -13.01
C GLY A 282 -7.49 -17.95 -11.49
N PHE A 283 -7.15 -16.84 -10.83
CA PHE A 283 -7.23 -16.72 -9.37
C PHE A 283 -8.23 -15.65 -8.96
N THR A 284 -9.38 -16.06 -8.47
CA THR A 284 -10.46 -15.16 -8.09
C THR A 284 -10.24 -14.59 -6.68
N PRO A 285 -10.11 -13.28 -6.51
CA PRO A 285 -10.03 -12.66 -5.19
C PRO A 285 -11.41 -12.57 -4.55
N THR A 286 -11.44 -12.56 -3.21
CA THR A 286 -12.66 -12.31 -2.44
C THR A 286 -12.43 -11.20 -1.44
N VAL A 287 -13.39 -10.26 -1.33
CA VAL A 287 -13.41 -9.18 -0.34
C VAL A 287 -14.70 -9.27 0.45
N ARG A 288 -14.61 -9.37 1.78
CA ARG A 288 -15.79 -9.48 2.62
C ARG A 288 -15.62 -8.83 4.00
N ASN A 289 -16.74 -8.54 4.66
CA ASN A 289 -16.77 -8.00 6.01
C ASN A 289 -15.97 -6.67 6.08
N VAL A 290 -16.40 -5.66 5.32
CA VAL A 290 -15.84 -4.31 5.31
C VAL A 290 -16.84 -3.34 5.91
N HIS A 291 -16.55 -2.78 7.07
CA HIS A 291 -17.49 -2.00 7.86
C HIS A 291 -16.91 -0.63 8.19
N LEU A 292 -17.58 0.42 7.74
CA LEU A 292 -17.29 1.81 8.07
C LEU A 292 -18.33 2.34 9.05
N LYS A 293 -17.89 2.95 10.14
CA LYS A 293 -18.80 3.56 11.13
C LYS A 293 -18.30 4.90 11.62
N ASN A 294 -19.21 5.87 11.73
CA ASN A 294 -18.88 7.22 12.18
C ASN A 294 -17.72 7.84 11.35
N VAL A 295 -17.92 7.88 10.03
CA VAL A 295 -17.00 8.49 9.09
C VAL A 295 -17.63 9.77 8.53
N THR A 296 -16.91 10.88 8.61
CA THR A 296 -17.33 12.16 8.01
C THR A 296 -16.43 12.53 6.86
N CYS A 297 -17.02 13.05 5.75
CA CYS A 297 -16.28 13.56 4.62
C CYS A 297 -16.90 14.86 4.12
N GLU A 298 -16.14 15.93 4.03
CA GLU A 298 -16.68 17.22 3.61
C GLU A 298 -16.67 17.41 2.09
N LYS A 299 -15.83 16.65 1.35
CA LYS A 299 -15.80 16.74 -0.11
C LYS A 299 -15.20 15.48 -0.74
N SER A 300 -15.92 14.89 -1.71
CA SER A 300 -15.44 13.79 -2.54
C SER A 300 -16.19 13.75 -3.88
N LYS A 301 -15.74 12.89 -4.79
CA LYS A 301 -16.47 12.62 -6.02
C LYS A 301 -17.58 11.59 -5.78
N LEU A 302 -17.32 10.56 -4.97
CA LEU A 302 -18.23 9.48 -4.59
C LEU A 302 -18.09 9.17 -3.10
N GLY A 303 -19.14 8.66 -2.47
CA GLY A 303 -19.07 8.06 -1.15
C GLY A 303 -18.43 6.68 -1.23
N VAL A 304 -19.11 5.73 -1.86
CA VAL A 304 -18.67 4.35 -2.05
C VAL A 304 -18.55 4.03 -3.53
N LEU A 305 -17.40 3.45 -3.91
CA LEU A 305 -17.12 2.95 -5.26
C LEU A 305 -16.69 1.48 -5.19
N ILE A 306 -17.52 0.58 -5.73
CA ILE A 306 -17.19 -0.85 -5.82
C ILE A 306 -17.18 -1.27 -7.29
N ILE A 307 -16.06 -1.86 -7.70
CA ILE A 307 -15.84 -2.46 -9.01
C ILE A 307 -15.50 -3.93 -8.75
N GLY A 308 -16.52 -4.76 -8.60
CA GLY A 308 -16.40 -6.20 -8.45
C GLY A 308 -16.13 -6.90 -9.78
N LEU A 309 -16.29 -8.22 -9.78
CA LEU A 309 -16.27 -9.04 -11.00
C LEU A 309 -17.67 -9.09 -11.62
N ASP A 310 -17.81 -9.83 -12.72
CA ASP A 310 -19.09 -9.90 -13.46
C ASP A 310 -20.24 -10.51 -12.64
N ASN A 311 -19.93 -11.31 -11.63
CA ASN A 311 -20.88 -11.76 -10.61
C ASN A 311 -20.62 -11.04 -9.28
N ASP A 312 -21.59 -11.01 -8.38
CA ASP A 312 -21.53 -10.34 -7.08
C ASP A 312 -21.09 -11.23 -5.92
N ASP A 313 -20.60 -12.45 -6.20
CA ASP A 313 -20.21 -13.43 -5.19
C ASP A 313 -18.88 -13.14 -4.51
N HIS A 314 -18.09 -12.20 -5.02
CA HIS A 314 -16.71 -11.96 -4.60
C HIS A 314 -16.49 -10.66 -3.80
N VAL A 315 -17.52 -9.82 -3.71
CA VAL A 315 -17.54 -8.67 -2.80
C VAL A 315 -18.87 -8.71 -2.03
N TYR A 316 -18.82 -8.94 -0.73
CA TYR A 316 -20.06 -9.05 0.06
C TYR A 316 -19.88 -8.69 1.53
N ASN A 317 -21.02 -8.42 2.18
CA ASN A 317 -21.10 -7.97 3.57
C ASN A 317 -20.29 -6.69 3.79
N ILE A 318 -20.73 -5.64 3.11
CA ILE A 318 -20.14 -4.30 3.19
C ILE A 318 -21.13 -3.38 3.88
N SER A 319 -20.74 -2.62 4.89
CA SER A 319 -21.62 -1.66 5.53
C SER A 319 -21.00 -0.29 5.74
N VAL A 320 -21.83 0.75 5.64
CA VAL A 320 -21.48 2.10 6.08
C VAL A 320 -22.58 2.59 7.02
N GLU A 321 -22.21 2.88 8.26
CA GLU A 321 -23.14 3.22 9.33
C GLU A 321 -22.80 4.59 9.95
N ASP A 322 -23.85 5.31 10.41
CA ASP A 322 -23.74 6.54 11.20
C ASP A 322 -22.75 7.56 10.58
N SER A 323 -22.82 7.77 9.26
CA SER A 323 -21.81 8.49 8.50
C SER A 323 -22.40 9.63 7.67
N HIS A 324 -21.60 10.67 7.43
CA HIS A 324 -22.03 11.86 6.70
C HIS A 324 -21.00 12.24 5.62
N PHE A 325 -21.41 12.25 4.35
CA PHE A 325 -20.59 12.65 3.22
C PHE A 325 -21.22 13.87 2.56
N ASN A 326 -20.56 15.02 2.66
CA ASN A 326 -20.98 16.29 2.14
C ASN A 326 -20.29 16.58 0.81
N ASN A 327 -20.87 17.47 0.00
CA ASN A 327 -20.33 17.91 -1.28
C ASN A 327 -19.82 16.75 -2.16
N VAL A 328 -20.58 15.67 -2.18
CA VAL A 328 -20.33 14.53 -3.08
C VAL A 328 -20.80 14.93 -4.49
N ALA A 329 -19.87 14.90 -5.47
CA ALA A 329 -20.10 15.52 -6.78
C ALA A 329 -20.99 14.70 -7.73
N LYS A 330 -21.10 13.37 -7.52
CA LYS A 330 -21.97 12.46 -8.30
C LYS A 330 -23.12 11.95 -7.43
N ASP A 331 -23.95 11.08 -7.99
CA ASP A 331 -25.18 10.55 -7.35
C ASP A 331 -24.95 9.70 -6.08
N GLY A 332 -23.82 9.93 -5.40
CA GLY A 332 -23.49 9.33 -4.12
C GLY A 332 -22.60 8.11 -4.23
N ASN A 333 -23.14 6.97 -4.62
CA ASN A 333 -22.40 5.69 -4.67
C ASN A 333 -22.45 5.08 -6.08
N ASP A 334 -21.41 4.33 -6.47
CA ASP A 334 -21.36 3.52 -7.69
C ASP A 334 -20.92 2.11 -7.31
N ILE A 335 -21.84 1.14 -7.36
CA ILE A 335 -21.63 -0.22 -6.85
C ILE A 335 -21.98 -1.22 -7.94
N LYS A 336 -20.99 -2.01 -8.35
CA LYS A 336 -21.11 -3.08 -9.34
C LYS A 336 -20.39 -4.34 -8.89
N GLY A 337 -20.99 -5.51 -9.09
CA GLY A 337 -20.41 -6.80 -8.74
C GLY A 337 -20.20 -6.96 -7.23
N ALA A 338 -21.21 -6.61 -6.44
CA ALA A 338 -21.20 -6.78 -4.98
C ALA A 338 -22.62 -7.08 -4.47
N LYS A 339 -22.71 -7.87 -3.41
CA LYS A 339 -23.96 -8.17 -2.70
C LYS A 339 -23.88 -7.83 -1.21
N ASP A 340 -25.01 -7.79 -0.54
CA ASP A 340 -25.11 -7.49 0.89
C ASP A 340 -24.38 -6.18 1.25
N VAL A 341 -24.59 -5.14 0.45
CA VAL A 341 -24.10 -3.79 0.72
C VAL A 341 -25.20 -3.01 1.43
N THR A 342 -24.94 -2.59 2.65
CA THR A 342 -25.95 -1.97 3.51
C THR A 342 -25.54 -0.58 3.98
N PHE A 343 -26.52 0.32 4.03
CA PHE A 343 -26.36 1.68 4.53
C PHE A 343 -27.32 1.91 5.70
N LYS A 344 -26.76 2.29 6.85
CA LYS A 344 -27.57 2.61 8.03
C LYS A 344 -27.19 3.99 8.55
N ASN A 345 -28.15 4.91 8.57
CA ASN A 345 -27.90 6.30 8.93
C ASN A 345 -26.73 6.93 8.13
N LEU A 346 -26.58 6.58 6.86
CA LEU A 346 -25.67 7.25 5.94
C LEU A 346 -26.39 8.42 5.28
N TYR A 347 -25.83 9.61 5.42
CA TYR A 347 -26.29 10.81 4.75
C TYR A 347 -25.30 11.23 3.68
N ILE A 348 -25.78 11.41 2.46
CA ILE A 348 -24.99 11.99 1.36
C ILE A 348 -25.66 13.29 0.92
N ASN A 349 -24.92 14.40 0.97
CA ASN A 349 -25.43 15.74 0.66
C ASN A 349 -26.73 16.08 1.45
N GLY A 350 -26.79 15.67 2.72
CA GLY A 350 -27.94 15.88 3.60
C GLY A 350 -29.13 14.94 3.37
N LYS A 351 -29.04 14.00 2.42
CA LYS A 351 -30.10 13.02 2.13
C LYS A 351 -29.74 11.65 2.68
N LEU A 352 -30.67 11.04 3.39
CA LEU A 352 -30.54 9.67 3.88
C LEU A 352 -30.47 8.71 2.69
N VAL A 353 -29.40 7.91 2.63
CA VAL A 353 -29.27 6.82 1.66
C VAL A 353 -30.10 5.63 2.15
N LYS A 354 -30.91 5.07 1.26
CA LYS A 354 -31.77 3.91 1.54
C LYS A 354 -31.13 2.62 1.10
#